data_30639c6c3eb0f21996e37e1277085954
#
_entry.id   30639c6c3eb0f21996e37e1277085954
#
_cell.length_a   1.000
_cell.length_b   1.000
_cell.length_c   1.000
_cell.angle_alpha   90.00
_cell.angle_beta   90.00
_cell.angle_gamma   90.00
#
_symmetry.space_group_name_H-M   'P 1'
#
loop_
_entity.id
_entity.type
_entity.pdbx_description
1 polymer ?
#
loop_
_entity_poly.entity_id
_entity_poly.type
_entity_poly.pdbx_seq_one_letter_code
_entity_poly.pdbx_strand_id
1 'polypeptide(L)'
;MDQVVLGSLQYFATQTRYDIAYEVNRVAQTLAAPTKGSILALKRIMAYLAGTVNKQLRVPRVKGTTWSIYSDSDHAGDRKINATHSVTGVIVLCNGMPIHWQSRKEPISSISSAAADIYAMAETVRDTNLRFWIAEEIKVEVQ
;
A
#
# COMPACT_ATOMS: atom_id res chain seq x y z
N MET A 1 -13.50 18.03 -3.79
CA MET A 1 -12.21 17.55 -3.23
C MET A 1 -11.12 17.96 -4.20
N ASP A 2 -10.01 18.49 -3.71
CA ASP A 2 -8.94 18.98 -4.58
C ASP A 2 -8.12 17.79 -5.13
N GLN A 3 -8.18 17.61 -6.45
CA GLN A 3 -7.47 16.52 -7.16
C GLN A 3 -5.94 16.68 -7.08
N VAL A 4 -5.46 17.92 -7.04
CA VAL A 4 -4.02 18.20 -6.95
C VAL A 4 -3.48 17.75 -5.59
N VAL A 5 -4.20 18.06 -4.52
CA VAL A 5 -3.83 17.62 -3.16
C VAL A 5 -3.81 16.10 -3.06
N LEU A 6 -4.84 15.43 -3.58
CA LEU A 6 -4.90 13.97 -3.56
C LEU A 6 -3.77 13.34 -4.39
N GLY A 7 -3.49 13.88 -5.58
CA GLY A 7 -2.37 13.42 -6.41
C GLY A 7 -1.02 13.55 -5.71
N SER A 8 -0.79 14.67 -5.02
CA SER A 8 0.42 14.87 -4.21
C SER A 8 0.51 13.84 -3.06
N LEU A 9 -0.60 13.56 -2.38
CA LEU A 9 -0.62 12.55 -1.31
C LEU A 9 -0.38 11.13 -1.86
N GLN A 10 -0.92 10.80 -3.04
CA GLN A 10 -0.63 9.54 -3.72
C GLN A 10 0.85 9.41 -4.06
N TYR A 11 1.48 10.47 -4.53
CA TYR A 11 2.92 10.49 -4.77
C TYR A 11 3.71 10.22 -3.49
N PHE A 12 3.42 10.91 -2.39
CA PHE A 12 4.07 10.64 -1.10
C PHE A 12 3.84 9.22 -0.62
N ALA A 13 2.61 8.72 -0.72
CA ALA A 13 2.24 7.38 -0.31
C ALA A 13 2.99 6.29 -1.09
N THR A 14 3.30 6.52 -2.37
CA THR A 14 4.00 5.55 -3.21
C THR A 14 5.52 5.65 -3.15
N GLN A 15 6.08 6.81 -2.79
CA GLN A 15 7.52 7.03 -2.82
C GLN A 15 8.20 6.87 -1.46
N THR A 16 7.59 7.38 -0.39
CA THR A 16 8.28 7.47 0.91
C THR A 16 7.41 7.20 2.13
N ARG A 17 6.10 7.38 2.02
CA ARG A 17 5.18 7.37 3.16
C ARG A 17 4.20 6.18 3.07
N TYR A 18 4.74 4.96 3.19
CA TYR A 18 3.93 3.73 3.18
C TYR A 18 2.83 3.72 4.26
N ASP A 19 3.06 4.42 5.34
CA ASP A 19 2.17 4.54 6.49
C ASP A 19 0.84 5.27 6.20
N ILE A 20 0.74 6.00 5.10
CA ILE A 20 -0.51 6.63 4.65
C ILE A 20 -1.14 5.95 3.42
N ALA A 21 -0.51 4.90 2.87
CA ALA A 21 -0.91 4.32 1.59
C ALA A 21 -2.36 3.82 1.59
N TYR A 22 -2.80 3.16 2.65
CA TYR A 22 -4.16 2.67 2.79
C TYR A 22 -5.19 3.80 2.82
N GLU A 23 -4.98 4.79 3.69
CA GLU A 23 -5.93 5.90 3.84
C GLU A 23 -6.01 6.78 2.59
N VAL A 24 -4.90 7.01 1.91
CA VAL A 24 -4.86 7.75 0.65
C VAL A 24 -5.62 6.99 -0.44
N ASN A 25 -5.40 5.67 -0.56
CA ASN A 25 -6.15 4.83 -1.49
C ASN A 25 -7.66 4.89 -1.21
N ARG A 26 -8.05 4.77 0.05
CA ARG A 26 -9.45 4.83 0.48
C ARG A 26 -10.13 6.15 0.13
N VAL A 27 -9.43 7.27 0.36
CA VAL A 27 -9.93 8.60 -0.04
C VAL A 27 -10.03 8.72 -1.56
N ALA A 28 -9.05 8.19 -2.30
CA ALA A 28 -9.02 8.22 -3.76
C ALA A 28 -10.22 7.50 -4.39
N GLN A 29 -10.72 6.42 -3.79
CA GLN A 29 -11.91 5.71 -4.25
C GLN A 29 -13.18 6.55 -4.20
N THR A 30 -13.21 7.62 -3.41
CA THR A 30 -14.35 8.54 -3.28
C THR A 30 -14.23 9.79 -4.16
N LEU A 31 -13.21 9.88 -5.01
CA LEU A 31 -12.90 11.08 -5.77
C LEU A 31 -14.04 11.51 -6.71
N ALA A 32 -14.70 10.55 -7.35
CA ALA A 32 -15.80 10.81 -8.28
C ALA A 32 -17.07 11.38 -7.58
N ALA A 33 -17.30 10.98 -6.31
CA ALA A 33 -18.42 11.45 -5.51
C ALA A 33 -17.97 11.73 -4.06
N PRO A 34 -17.32 12.89 -3.82
CA PRO A 34 -16.75 13.20 -2.51
C PRO A 34 -17.83 13.37 -1.44
N THR A 35 -17.64 12.74 -0.30
CA THR A 35 -18.50 12.86 0.87
C THR A 35 -17.87 13.79 1.93
N LYS A 36 -18.67 14.25 2.88
CA LYS A 36 -18.13 14.98 4.06
C LYS A 36 -17.12 14.12 4.82
N GLY A 37 -17.32 12.80 4.87
CA GLY A 37 -16.40 11.84 5.49
C GLY A 37 -15.06 11.74 4.77
N SER A 38 -15.06 11.72 3.44
CA SER A 38 -13.82 11.68 2.66
C SER A 38 -13.00 12.97 2.76
N ILE A 39 -13.68 14.13 2.86
CA ILE A 39 -13.00 15.41 3.10
C ILE A 39 -12.37 15.43 4.50
N LEU A 40 -13.05 14.90 5.51
CA LEU A 40 -12.51 14.81 6.86
C LEU A 40 -11.33 13.85 6.92
N ALA A 41 -11.40 12.70 6.23
CA ALA A 41 -10.29 11.76 6.12
C ALA A 41 -9.07 12.41 5.47
N LEU A 42 -9.25 13.18 4.39
CA LEU A 42 -8.17 13.94 3.75
C LEU A 42 -7.51 14.91 4.73
N LYS A 43 -8.30 15.67 5.49
CA LYS A 43 -7.77 16.59 6.52
C LYS A 43 -6.98 15.84 7.60
N ARG A 44 -7.41 14.65 8.01
CA ARG A 44 -6.69 13.82 8.98
C ARG A 44 -5.34 13.35 8.44
N ILE A 45 -5.27 12.92 7.16
CA ILE A 45 -4.01 12.55 6.51
C ILE A 45 -3.05 13.74 6.52
N MET A 46 -3.52 14.93 6.15
CA MET A 46 -2.67 16.14 6.15
C MET A 46 -2.19 16.50 7.55
N ALA A 47 -3.05 16.44 8.57
CA ALA A 47 -2.68 16.68 9.96
C ALA A 47 -1.65 15.65 10.47
N TYR A 48 -1.82 14.37 10.11
CA TYR A 48 -0.85 13.32 10.43
C TYR A 48 0.52 13.60 9.78
N LEU A 49 0.54 13.97 8.50
CA LEU A 49 1.77 14.33 7.79
C LEU A 49 2.46 15.53 8.45
N ALA A 50 1.71 16.59 8.81
CA ALA A 50 2.26 17.75 9.51
C ALA A 50 2.87 17.37 10.86
N GLY A 51 2.24 16.44 11.60
CA GLY A 51 2.77 15.95 12.88
C GLY A 51 3.94 14.97 12.75
N THR A 52 4.20 14.45 11.54
CA THR A 52 5.22 13.41 11.29
C THR A 52 6.22 13.80 10.18
N VAL A 53 6.52 15.09 10.04
CA VAL A 53 7.41 15.62 8.99
C VAL A 53 8.82 15.00 9.06
N ASN A 54 9.30 14.71 10.26
CA ASN A 54 10.64 14.15 10.48
C ASN A 54 10.71 12.60 10.34
N LYS A 55 9.60 11.94 9.98
CA LYS A 55 9.59 10.50 9.79
C LYS A 55 10.37 10.13 8.52
N GLN A 56 11.31 9.20 8.66
CA GLN A 56 12.26 8.83 7.60
C GLN A 56 12.21 7.34 7.31
N LEU A 57 12.46 6.97 6.07
CA LEU A 57 12.88 5.62 5.70
C LEU A 57 14.37 5.49 5.99
N ARG A 58 14.74 4.48 6.80
CA ARG A 58 16.14 4.23 7.14
C ARG A 58 16.64 3.02 6.37
N VAL A 59 17.71 3.21 5.61
CA VAL A 59 18.39 2.13 4.90
C VAL A 59 19.46 1.54 5.85
N PRO A 60 19.30 0.29 6.31
CA PRO A 60 20.29 -0.34 7.17
C PRO A 60 21.55 -0.68 6.35
N ARG A 61 22.73 -0.47 6.95
CA ARG A 61 23.99 -0.93 6.39
C ARG A 61 24.33 -2.30 6.98
N VAL A 62 23.86 -3.35 6.32
CA VAL A 62 24.11 -4.74 6.71
C VAL A 62 24.74 -5.50 5.54
N LYS A 63 25.50 -6.55 5.85
CA LYS A 63 26.00 -7.49 4.84
C LYS A 63 24.93 -8.51 4.54
N GLY A 64 24.80 -8.88 3.28
CA GLY A 64 23.78 -9.81 2.80
C GLY A 64 22.41 -9.13 2.61
N THR A 65 21.48 -9.88 2.08
CA THR A 65 20.16 -9.40 1.71
C THR A 65 19.10 -10.37 2.19
N THR A 66 18.32 -9.94 3.20
CA THR A 66 17.19 -10.72 3.72
C THR A 66 15.89 -10.06 3.26
N TRP A 67 15.04 -10.83 2.63
CA TRP A 67 13.74 -10.40 2.15
C TRP A 67 12.64 -10.89 3.07
N SER A 68 11.71 -10.01 3.40
CA SER A 68 10.49 -10.35 4.12
C SER A 68 9.29 -9.78 3.37
N ILE A 69 8.31 -10.63 3.10
CA ILE A 69 7.14 -10.28 2.30
C ILE A 69 5.90 -10.54 3.14
N TYR A 70 5.04 -9.55 3.23
CA TYR A 70 3.77 -9.64 3.94
C TYR A 70 2.65 -9.24 3.00
N SER A 71 1.58 -10.02 3.03
CA SER A 71 0.33 -9.69 2.35
C SER A 71 -0.85 -9.91 3.27
N ASP A 72 -1.86 -9.10 3.09
CA ASP A 72 -3.11 -9.19 3.83
C ASP A 72 -4.27 -8.71 2.94
N SER A 73 -5.46 -9.18 3.21
CA SER A 73 -6.67 -8.76 2.52
C SER A 73 -7.76 -8.34 3.50
N ASP A 74 -8.17 -7.08 3.43
CA ASP A 74 -9.36 -6.60 4.15
C ASP A 74 -10.62 -6.96 3.35
N HIS A 75 -11.23 -8.11 3.70
CA HIS A 75 -12.42 -8.61 3.01
C HIS A 75 -13.63 -7.73 3.28
N ALA A 76 -14.11 -7.03 2.24
CA ALA A 76 -15.31 -6.18 2.27
C ALA A 76 -15.35 -5.21 3.47
N GLY A 77 -14.19 -4.69 3.87
CA GLY A 77 -14.00 -3.94 5.12
C GLY A 77 -14.79 -2.64 5.22
N ASP A 78 -15.20 -2.05 4.11
CA ASP A 78 -16.02 -0.83 4.12
C ASP A 78 -17.39 -1.01 3.46
N ARG A 79 -18.27 -1.74 4.14
CA ARG A 79 -19.68 -1.97 3.71
C ARG A 79 -20.45 -0.68 3.45
N LYS A 80 -19.98 0.49 3.91
CA LYS A 80 -20.64 1.79 3.77
C LYS A 80 -20.38 2.47 2.42
N ILE A 81 -19.38 2.02 1.65
CA ILE A 81 -18.99 2.65 0.37
C ILE A 81 -19.28 1.74 -0.82
N ASN A 82 -20.35 0.94 -0.81
CA ASN A 82 -20.64 -0.08 -1.85
C ASN A 82 -19.48 -1.09 -2.06
N ALA A 83 -18.81 -1.46 -1.00
CA ALA A 83 -17.62 -2.28 -1.09
C ALA A 83 -17.99 -3.77 -1.09
N THR A 84 -18.28 -4.27 -2.25
CA THR A 84 -18.26 -5.71 -2.54
C THR A 84 -16.83 -6.23 -2.81
N HIS A 85 -15.85 -5.32 -2.86
CA HIS A 85 -14.46 -5.64 -3.20
C HIS A 85 -13.56 -5.49 -1.98
N SER A 86 -12.65 -6.44 -1.84
CA SER A 86 -11.61 -6.43 -0.83
C SER A 86 -10.51 -5.43 -1.19
N VAL A 87 -9.68 -5.08 -0.21
CA VAL A 87 -8.47 -4.27 -0.41
C VAL A 87 -7.26 -5.13 -0.03
N THR A 88 -6.41 -5.39 -1.00
CA THR A 88 -5.14 -6.09 -0.78
C THR A 88 -4.07 -5.11 -0.31
N GLY A 89 -3.41 -5.44 0.78
CA GLY A 89 -2.20 -4.83 1.29
C GLY A 89 -0.98 -5.70 1.04
N VAL A 90 0.08 -5.11 0.51
CA VAL A 90 1.37 -5.79 0.31
C VAL A 90 2.47 -4.91 0.86
N ILE A 91 3.45 -5.52 1.53
CA ILE A 91 4.70 -4.87 1.88
C ILE A 91 5.87 -5.82 1.67
N VAL A 92 6.89 -5.35 0.98
CA VAL A 92 8.16 -6.07 0.77
C VAL A 92 9.25 -5.32 1.49
N LEU A 93 9.95 -6.01 2.38
CA LEU A 93 11.07 -5.47 3.14
C LEU A 93 12.36 -6.09 2.64
N CYS A 94 13.40 -5.28 2.55
CA CYS A 94 14.78 -5.70 2.38
C CYS A 94 15.57 -5.30 3.63
N ASN A 95 16.11 -6.28 4.36
CA ASN A 95 16.80 -6.05 5.63
C ASN A 95 15.96 -5.21 6.63
N GLY A 96 14.64 -5.45 6.67
CA GLY A 96 13.71 -4.73 7.52
C GLY A 96 13.30 -3.34 7.00
N MET A 97 13.82 -2.88 5.87
CA MET A 97 13.43 -1.63 5.25
C MET A 97 12.36 -1.87 4.19
N PRO A 98 11.23 -1.16 4.21
CA PRO A 98 10.25 -1.21 3.13
C PRO A 98 10.85 -0.73 1.81
N ILE A 99 10.84 -1.58 0.80
CA ILE A 99 11.30 -1.27 -0.56
C ILE A 99 10.15 -1.27 -1.56
N HIS A 100 9.07 -1.91 -1.21
CA HIS A 100 7.82 -1.87 -1.96
C HIS A 100 6.64 -2.03 -1.03
N TRP A 101 5.58 -1.30 -1.32
CA TRP A 101 4.29 -1.42 -0.65
C TRP A 101 3.17 -1.03 -1.59
N GLN A 102 2.03 -1.64 -1.37
CA GLN A 102 0.84 -1.36 -2.15
C GLN A 102 -0.41 -1.54 -1.28
N SER A 103 -1.36 -0.64 -1.44
CA SER A 103 -2.73 -0.83 -0.99
C SER A 103 -3.63 -0.68 -2.20
N ARG A 104 -4.33 -1.75 -2.59
CA ARG A 104 -5.07 -1.79 -3.86
C ARG A 104 -6.42 -2.45 -3.68
N LYS A 105 -7.46 -1.83 -4.23
CA LYS A 105 -8.77 -2.46 -4.34
C LYS A 105 -8.69 -3.63 -5.31
N GLU A 106 -9.23 -4.79 -4.92
CA GLU A 106 -9.30 -5.95 -5.79
C GLU A 106 -10.27 -5.71 -6.95
N PRO A 107 -9.94 -6.13 -8.17
CA PRO A 107 -10.83 -5.98 -9.33
C PRO A 107 -12.02 -6.94 -9.26
N ILE A 108 -11.91 -8.03 -8.49
CA ILE A 108 -12.89 -9.10 -8.36
C ILE A 108 -13.47 -9.08 -6.94
N SER A 109 -14.77 -9.26 -6.81
CA SER A 109 -15.40 -9.47 -5.51
C SER A 109 -15.12 -10.89 -5.04
N SER A 110 -14.38 -11.03 -3.94
CA SER A 110 -14.07 -12.33 -3.37
C SER A 110 -15.28 -12.91 -2.63
N ILE A 111 -15.55 -14.20 -2.84
CA ILE A 111 -16.69 -14.91 -2.26
C ILE A 111 -16.53 -15.12 -0.76
N SER A 112 -15.26 -15.15 -0.27
CA SER A 112 -14.93 -15.35 1.14
C SER A 112 -13.63 -14.63 1.50
N SER A 113 -13.37 -14.45 2.79
CA SER A 113 -12.08 -13.93 3.28
C SER A 113 -10.90 -14.79 2.81
N ALA A 114 -11.04 -16.12 2.88
CA ALA A 114 -10.00 -17.03 2.41
C ALA A 114 -9.69 -16.87 0.91
N ALA A 115 -10.72 -16.64 0.07
CA ALA A 115 -10.52 -16.37 -1.35
C ALA A 115 -9.80 -15.03 -1.57
N ALA A 116 -10.10 -14.01 -0.79
CA ALA A 116 -9.42 -12.72 -0.84
C ALA A 116 -7.95 -12.85 -0.42
N ASP A 117 -7.66 -13.61 0.64
CA ASP A 117 -6.28 -13.86 1.08
C ASP A 117 -5.46 -14.61 0.04
N ILE A 118 -6.04 -15.63 -0.60
CA ILE A 118 -5.38 -16.37 -1.71
C ILE A 118 -5.09 -15.42 -2.89
N TYR A 119 -6.04 -14.56 -3.22
CA TYR A 119 -5.84 -13.56 -4.27
C TYR A 119 -4.70 -12.60 -3.90
N ALA A 120 -4.69 -12.08 -2.67
CA ALA A 120 -3.64 -11.21 -2.17
C ALA A 120 -2.26 -11.88 -2.22
N MET A 121 -2.17 -13.15 -1.86
CA MET A 121 -0.95 -13.96 -1.97
C MET A 121 -0.48 -14.08 -3.43
N ALA A 122 -1.37 -14.42 -4.36
CA ALA A 122 -1.05 -14.57 -5.76
C ALA A 122 -0.54 -13.26 -6.39
N GLU A 123 -1.19 -12.13 -6.10
CA GLU A 123 -0.75 -10.80 -6.53
C GLU A 123 0.62 -10.45 -5.93
N THR A 124 0.83 -10.78 -4.66
CA THR A 124 2.10 -10.54 -3.96
C THR A 124 3.23 -11.32 -4.59
N VAL A 125 3.03 -12.59 -4.90
CA VAL A 125 4.04 -13.44 -5.58
C VAL A 125 4.38 -12.86 -6.95
N ARG A 126 3.38 -12.45 -7.72
CA ARG A 126 3.60 -11.85 -9.04
C ARG A 126 4.42 -10.56 -8.97
N ASP A 127 4.05 -9.66 -8.05
CA ASP A 127 4.73 -8.39 -7.85
C ASP A 127 6.16 -8.56 -7.30
N THR A 128 6.39 -9.59 -6.50
CA THR A 128 7.69 -9.87 -5.88
C THR A 128 8.64 -10.54 -6.85
N ASN A 129 8.18 -11.45 -7.68
CA ASN A 129 9.01 -12.14 -8.67
C ASN A 129 9.72 -11.17 -9.61
N LEU A 130 9.05 -10.11 -10.07
CA LEU A 130 9.67 -9.07 -10.88
C LEU A 130 10.83 -8.38 -10.13
N ARG A 131 10.66 -8.11 -8.84
CA ARG A 131 11.68 -7.44 -8.02
C ARG A 131 12.86 -8.34 -7.71
N PHE A 132 12.63 -9.62 -7.49
CA PHE A 132 13.71 -10.59 -7.35
C PHE A 132 14.50 -10.70 -8.64
N TRP A 133 13.83 -10.79 -9.76
CA TRP A 133 14.50 -10.83 -11.07
C TRP A 133 15.35 -9.58 -11.32
N ILE A 134 14.84 -8.39 -11.02
CA ILE A 134 15.62 -7.15 -11.09
C ILE A 134 16.82 -7.21 -10.14
N ALA A 135 16.63 -7.68 -8.90
CA ALA A 135 17.71 -7.79 -7.92
C ALA A 135 18.83 -8.74 -8.38
N GLU A 136 18.47 -9.88 -8.98
CA GLU A 136 19.43 -10.80 -9.60
C GLU A 136 20.20 -10.15 -10.75
N GLU A 137 19.50 -9.43 -11.62
CA GLU A 137 20.11 -8.76 -12.78
C GLU A 137 21.13 -7.69 -12.36
N ILE A 138 20.84 -6.93 -11.30
CA ILE A 138 21.76 -5.94 -10.73
C ILE A 138 22.77 -6.55 -9.76
N LYS A 139 22.86 -7.89 -9.65
CA LYS A 139 23.80 -8.65 -8.80
C LYS A 139 23.68 -8.32 -7.30
N VAL A 140 22.48 -8.10 -6.83
CA VAL A 140 22.19 -8.05 -5.40
C VAL A 140 22.12 -9.49 -4.90
N GLU A 141 22.94 -9.83 -3.90
CA GLU A 141 22.89 -11.16 -3.26
C GLU A 141 21.53 -11.34 -2.59
N VAL A 142 20.74 -12.29 -3.08
CA VAL A 142 19.45 -12.69 -2.49
C VAL A 142 19.70 -13.93 -1.65
N GLN A 143 19.48 -13.84 -0.36
CA GLN A 143 19.51 -14.96 0.59
C GLN A 143 18.10 -15.40 0.95
#